data_dd0277e00395de8a276814dea29f60b2
#
_entry.id   dd0277e00395de8a276814dea29f60b2
#
_cell.length_a   1.000
_cell.length_b   1.000
_cell.length_c   1.000
_cell.angle_alpha   90.00
_cell.angle_beta   90.00
_cell.angle_gamma   90.00
#
_symmetry.space_group_name_H-M   'P 1'
#
loop_
_entity.id
_entity.type
_entity.pdbx_description
1 polymer ?
#
loop_
_entity_poly.entity_id
_entity_poly.type
_entity_poly.pdbx_seq_one_letter_code
_entity_poly.pdbx_strand_id
1 'polypeptide(L)'
;MAALSALVFSLSWWLGLYLLARDPRKPVLMFSAVGLCSFATAVALDAVRLVTHSALLGHIEIYLVAVPGVAWFAVLVELARPCDTWRARSGELLLVGGVAALTLVGATLAGSVAAPLRPGHVVMCVVISASTLGAMVAALRHRAQRIPVVGLVITATLFFALANAILIIPLGVVPSWLALASTGCDVLGLGVAVALWDAFDEGQALRADMLRSFTGTGAVVALLGGQMLIGLALTRHQTTAQIALTVLLFTSLAIATSVQVLADPLAWLLDRLVFSRKPMLLADRETLRRTQSALPLRSADPLDDFDDDTFARLTRRALGHYGDLSKLVANPLTTLPAIDERLAARGAPDQPLERAIELKALLADRIARLKPRDGGDFGTTEQ
;
A
#
# COMPACT_ATOMS: atom_id res chain seq x y z
N MET A 1 16.76 -8.76 -20.09
CA MET A 1 15.33 -8.42 -20.01
C MET A 1 14.60 -9.27 -18.97
N ALA A 2 14.56 -10.61 -19.08
CA ALA A 2 13.78 -11.46 -18.15
C ALA A 2 14.09 -11.23 -16.66
N ALA A 3 15.34 -11.04 -16.27
CA ALA A 3 15.73 -10.75 -14.90
C ALA A 3 15.16 -9.42 -14.39
N LEU A 4 15.23 -8.36 -15.21
CA LEU A 4 14.67 -7.06 -14.88
C LEU A 4 13.15 -7.12 -14.77
N SER A 5 12.48 -7.80 -15.72
CA SER A 5 11.03 -8.01 -15.67
C SER A 5 10.61 -8.79 -14.42
N ALA A 6 11.36 -9.86 -14.04
CA ALA A 6 11.10 -10.63 -12.84
C ALA A 6 11.28 -9.80 -11.56
N LEU A 7 12.30 -8.94 -11.51
CA LEU A 7 12.54 -8.04 -10.38
C LEU A 7 11.40 -7.02 -10.24
N VAL A 8 11.08 -6.30 -11.32
CA VAL A 8 10.01 -5.28 -11.34
C VAL A 8 8.66 -5.92 -11.00
N PHE A 9 8.37 -7.08 -11.59
CA PHE A 9 7.17 -7.87 -11.27
C PHE A 9 7.09 -8.18 -9.78
N SER A 10 8.14 -8.79 -9.23
CA SER A 10 8.15 -9.26 -7.84
C SER A 10 8.00 -8.13 -6.84
N LEU A 11 8.68 -7.00 -7.07
CA LEU A 11 8.59 -5.83 -6.20
C LEU A 11 7.20 -5.17 -6.27
N SER A 12 6.64 -5.03 -7.48
CA SER A 12 5.32 -4.43 -7.66
C SER A 12 4.22 -5.33 -7.12
N TRP A 13 4.32 -6.65 -7.33
CA TRP A 13 3.38 -7.64 -6.80
C TRP A 13 3.41 -7.71 -5.28
N TRP A 14 4.63 -7.76 -4.70
CA TRP A 14 4.81 -7.73 -3.25
C TRP A 14 4.22 -6.48 -2.62
N LEU A 15 4.56 -5.29 -3.15
CA LEU A 15 4.09 -4.03 -2.59
C LEU A 15 2.57 -3.88 -2.71
N GLY A 16 2.00 -4.30 -3.85
CA GLY A 16 0.56 -4.31 -4.04
C GLY A 16 -0.17 -5.20 -3.02
N LEU A 17 0.32 -6.43 -2.82
CA LEU A 17 -0.23 -7.33 -1.81
C LEU A 17 0.00 -6.85 -0.39
N TYR A 18 1.14 -6.24 -0.10
CA TYR A 18 1.45 -5.66 1.21
C TYR A 18 0.44 -4.54 1.57
N LEU A 19 0.15 -3.63 0.63
CA LEU A 19 -0.86 -2.59 0.84
C LEU A 19 -2.26 -3.17 1.04
N LEU A 20 -2.62 -4.19 0.26
CA LEU A 20 -3.91 -4.87 0.39
C LEU A 20 -4.05 -5.61 1.73
N ALA A 21 -2.99 -6.29 2.18
CA ALA A 21 -2.98 -7.03 3.44
C ALA A 21 -3.05 -6.11 4.67
N ARG A 22 -2.58 -4.87 4.55
CA ARG A 22 -2.55 -3.90 5.63
C ARG A 22 -3.95 -3.43 6.05
N ASP A 23 -4.74 -2.93 5.12
CA ASP A 23 -6.17 -2.62 5.34
C ASP A 23 -6.95 -2.61 4.01
N PRO A 24 -7.66 -3.70 3.68
CA PRO A 24 -8.43 -3.80 2.45
C PRO A 24 -9.68 -2.90 2.43
N ARG A 25 -10.03 -2.28 3.56
CA ARG A 25 -11.20 -1.38 3.66
C ARG A 25 -10.87 0.06 3.31
N LYS A 26 -9.60 0.44 3.35
CA LYS A 26 -9.17 1.78 2.97
C LYS A 26 -9.08 1.89 1.45
N PRO A 27 -9.90 2.74 0.81
CA PRO A 27 -9.95 2.83 -0.66
C PRO A 27 -8.61 3.26 -1.27
N VAL A 28 -7.84 4.12 -0.60
CA VAL A 28 -6.51 4.54 -1.04
C VAL A 28 -5.56 3.35 -1.18
N LEU A 29 -5.52 2.47 -0.17
CA LEU A 29 -4.67 1.27 -0.18
C LEU A 29 -5.15 0.26 -1.22
N MET A 30 -6.48 0.06 -1.32
CA MET A 30 -7.09 -0.85 -2.28
C MET A 30 -6.79 -0.42 -3.73
N PHE A 31 -7.02 0.85 -4.09
CA PHE A 31 -6.73 1.34 -5.44
C PHE A 31 -5.24 1.28 -5.76
N SER A 32 -4.36 1.62 -4.82
CA SER A 32 -2.91 1.50 -5.00
C SER A 32 -2.50 0.04 -5.22
N ALA A 33 -3.06 -0.90 -4.45
CA ALA A 33 -2.81 -2.32 -4.62
C ALA A 33 -3.27 -2.84 -6.00
N VAL A 34 -4.46 -2.44 -6.46
CA VAL A 34 -4.97 -2.79 -7.80
C VAL A 34 -4.04 -2.24 -8.88
N GLY A 35 -3.59 -0.99 -8.78
CA GLY A 35 -2.63 -0.39 -9.72
C GLY A 35 -1.31 -1.16 -9.78
N LEU A 36 -0.71 -1.47 -8.63
CA LEU A 36 0.56 -2.20 -8.53
C LEU A 36 0.45 -3.64 -9.06
N CYS A 37 -0.60 -4.38 -8.67
CA CYS A 37 -0.80 -5.75 -9.11
C CYS A 37 -1.11 -5.83 -10.62
N SER A 38 -1.89 -4.88 -11.17
CA SER A 38 -2.15 -4.84 -12.62
C SER A 38 -0.88 -4.49 -13.40
N PHE A 39 -0.05 -3.57 -12.92
CA PHE A 39 1.24 -3.26 -13.53
C PHE A 39 2.16 -4.50 -13.51
N ALA A 40 2.27 -5.18 -12.38
CA ALA A 40 3.04 -6.42 -12.29
C ALA A 40 2.55 -7.46 -13.31
N THR A 41 1.23 -7.66 -13.42
CA THR A 41 0.64 -8.58 -14.39
C THR A 41 0.94 -8.16 -15.83
N ALA A 42 0.91 -6.86 -16.15
CA ALA A 42 1.29 -6.34 -17.46
C ALA A 42 2.75 -6.65 -17.79
N VAL A 43 3.68 -6.47 -16.83
CA VAL A 43 5.11 -6.80 -16.99
C VAL A 43 5.31 -8.30 -17.25
N ALA A 44 4.58 -9.16 -16.54
CA ALA A 44 4.64 -10.60 -16.77
C ALA A 44 4.12 -10.98 -18.18
N LEU A 45 3.00 -10.35 -18.59
CA LEU A 45 2.42 -10.56 -19.91
C LEU A 45 3.35 -10.11 -21.03
N ASP A 46 3.97 -8.93 -20.90
CA ASP A 46 4.97 -8.43 -21.85
C ASP A 46 6.13 -9.41 -22.00
N ALA A 47 6.67 -9.92 -20.89
CA ALA A 47 7.76 -10.90 -20.92
C ALA A 47 7.35 -12.20 -21.64
N VAL A 48 6.12 -12.70 -21.41
CA VAL A 48 5.59 -13.88 -22.10
C VAL A 48 5.33 -13.57 -23.59
N ARG A 49 4.79 -12.38 -23.92
CA ARG A 49 4.53 -11.92 -25.28
C ARG A 49 5.82 -11.85 -26.12
N LEU A 50 6.91 -11.34 -25.53
CA LEU A 50 8.21 -11.27 -26.21
C LEU A 50 8.76 -12.64 -26.61
N VAL A 51 8.43 -13.69 -25.87
CA VAL A 51 8.85 -15.08 -26.20
C VAL A 51 7.86 -15.78 -27.14
N THR A 52 6.55 -15.56 -26.95
CA THR A 52 5.50 -16.22 -27.74
C THR A 52 5.18 -15.53 -29.05
N HIS A 53 5.52 -14.24 -29.18
CA HIS A 53 5.12 -13.35 -30.29
C HIS A 53 3.59 -13.31 -30.52
N SER A 54 2.80 -13.54 -29.46
CA SER A 54 1.34 -13.64 -29.55
C SER A 54 0.69 -12.25 -29.63
N ALA A 55 -0.08 -12.02 -30.68
CA ALA A 55 -0.87 -10.80 -30.83
C ALA A 55 -1.97 -10.67 -29.78
N LEU A 56 -2.56 -11.80 -29.35
CA LEU A 56 -3.60 -11.85 -28.33
C LEU A 56 -3.09 -11.26 -27.00
N LEU A 57 -1.86 -11.62 -26.59
CA LEU A 57 -1.27 -11.10 -25.36
C LEU A 57 -1.10 -9.60 -25.42
N GLY A 58 -0.69 -9.04 -26.57
CA GLY A 58 -0.57 -7.59 -26.75
C GLY A 58 -1.93 -6.86 -26.68
N HIS A 59 -3.04 -7.52 -27.06
CA HIS A 59 -4.39 -6.98 -26.88
C HIS A 59 -4.80 -6.95 -25.40
N ILE A 60 -4.48 -8.00 -24.64
CA ILE A 60 -4.80 -8.05 -23.21
C ILE A 60 -3.93 -7.05 -22.44
N GLU A 61 -2.66 -6.97 -22.78
CA GLU A 61 -1.67 -6.12 -22.12
C GLU A 61 -2.06 -4.65 -22.12
N ILE A 62 -2.64 -4.11 -23.23
CA ILE A 62 -3.02 -2.70 -23.32
C ILE A 62 -4.05 -2.31 -22.26
N TYR A 63 -4.97 -3.20 -21.92
CA TYR A 63 -5.95 -2.97 -20.86
C TYR A 63 -5.29 -2.96 -19.48
N LEU A 64 -4.34 -3.88 -19.24
CA LEU A 64 -3.63 -3.96 -17.96
C LEU A 64 -2.70 -2.77 -17.73
N VAL A 65 -2.08 -2.25 -18.78
CA VAL A 65 -1.24 -1.04 -18.74
C VAL A 65 -2.07 0.21 -18.41
N ALA A 66 -3.36 0.24 -18.80
CA ALA A 66 -4.26 1.33 -18.51
C ALA A 66 -4.68 1.41 -17.02
N VAL A 67 -4.78 0.26 -16.34
CA VAL A 67 -5.30 0.16 -14.96
C VAL A 67 -4.48 0.97 -13.94
N PRO A 68 -3.14 0.96 -13.92
CA PRO A 68 -2.36 1.77 -12.98
C PRO A 68 -2.68 3.25 -13.04
N GLY A 69 -2.89 3.80 -14.25
CA GLY A 69 -3.25 5.20 -14.46
C GLY A 69 -4.60 5.56 -13.84
N VAL A 70 -5.61 4.74 -14.09
CA VAL A 70 -6.95 4.92 -13.52
C VAL A 70 -6.94 4.72 -12.01
N ALA A 71 -6.22 3.72 -11.52
CA ALA A 71 -6.09 3.42 -10.10
C ALA A 71 -5.41 4.57 -9.34
N TRP A 72 -4.33 5.13 -9.91
CA TRP A 72 -3.65 6.27 -9.31
C TRP A 72 -4.53 7.53 -9.33
N PHE A 73 -5.27 7.76 -10.41
CA PHE A 73 -6.26 8.82 -10.45
C PHE A 73 -7.29 8.67 -9.32
N ALA A 74 -7.82 7.45 -9.09
CA ALA A 74 -8.75 7.18 -8.01
C ALA A 74 -8.13 7.46 -6.62
N VAL A 75 -6.86 7.11 -6.40
CA VAL A 75 -6.10 7.46 -5.19
C VAL A 75 -6.05 8.97 -4.97
N LEU A 76 -5.73 9.74 -6.02
CA LEU A 76 -5.66 11.21 -5.92
C LEU A 76 -7.01 11.84 -5.63
N VAL A 77 -8.09 11.34 -6.25
CA VAL A 77 -9.48 11.79 -5.98
C VAL A 77 -9.83 11.52 -4.51
N GLU A 78 -9.50 10.35 -3.98
CA GLU A 78 -9.75 10.00 -2.58
C GLU A 78 -8.93 10.88 -1.62
N LEU A 79 -7.67 11.18 -1.95
CA LEU A 79 -6.81 12.09 -1.18
C LEU A 79 -7.28 13.54 -1.24
N ALA A 80 -7.92 13.97 -2.35
CA ALA A 80 -8.43 15.33 -2.52
C ALA A 80 -9.76 15.58 -1.81
N ARG A 81 -10.41 14.55 -1.27
CA ARG A 81 -11.77 14.61 -0.71
C ARG A 81 -11.86 15.63 0.45
N PRO A 82 -12.76 16.65 0.33
CA PRO A 82 -12.92 17.67 1.37
C PRO A 82 -13.88 17.25 2.50
N CYS A 83 -14.87 16.38 2.24
CA CYS A 83 -15.93 16.00 3.18
C CYS A 83 -16.52 14.62 2.88
N ASP A 84 -16.96 13.91 3.94
CA ASP A 84 -17.62 12.58 3.87
C ASP A 84 -19.14 12.66 3.57
N THR A 85 -19.56 13.46 2.60
CA THR A 85 -20.98 13.50 2.21
C THR A 85 -21.27 12.44 1.14
N TRP A 86 -22.43 11.76 1.24
CA TRP A 86 -22.84 10.72 0.28
C TRP A 86 -22.93 11.23 -1.16
N ARG A 87 -23.35 12.48 -1.36
CA ARG A 87 -23.42 13.10 -2.68
C ARG A 87 -22.04 13.36 -3.30
N ALA A 88 -21.06 13.70 -2.49
CA ALA A 88 -19.68 13.84 -2.95
C ALA A 88 -19.13 12.48 -3.43
N ARG A 89 -19.38 11.41 -2.67
CA ARG A 89 -18.94 10.05 -3.00
C ARG A 89 -19.53 9.54 -4.32
N SER A 90 -20.81 9.79 -4.60
CA SER A 90 -21.40 9.38 -5.88
C SER A 90 -20.82 10.14 -7.08
N GLY A 91 -20.53 11.45 -6.93
CA GLY A 91 -19.86 12.24 -7.96
C GLY A 91 -18.43 11.77 -8.25
N GLU A 92 -17.67 11.44 -7.22
CA GLU A 92 -16.32 10.90 -7.35
C GLU A 92 -16.29 9.53 -8.06
N LEU A 93 -17.19 8.63 -7.70
CA LEU A 93 -17.33 7.33 -8.38
C LEU A 93 -17.71 7.48 -9.85
N LEU A 94 -18.59 8.42 -10.19
CA LEU A 94 -18.94 8.74 -11.58
C LEU A 94 -17.74 9.31 -12.34
N LEU A 95 -16.93 10.15 -11.70
CA LEU A 95 -15.75 10.74 -12.30
C LEU A 95 -14.66 9.69 -12.56
N VAL A 96 -14.36 8.83 -11.58
CA VAL A 96 -13.43 7.70 -11.75
C VAL A 96 -13.96 6.72 -12.81
N GLY A 97 -15.23 6.39 -12.78
CA GLY A 97 -15.88 5.54 -13.79
C GLY A 97 -15.83 6.14 -15.19
N GLY A 98 -16.01 7.45 -15.33
CA GLY A 98 -15.88 8.17 -16.60
C GLY A 98 -14.46 8.13 -17.16
N VAL A 99 -13.45 8.38 -16.34
CA VAL A 99 -12.04 8.27 -16.74
C VAL A 99 -11.71 6.81 -17.12
N ALA A 100 -12.16 5.83 -16.36
CA ALA A 100 -11.97 4.43 -16.68
C ALA A 100 -12.62 4.04 -18.02
N ALA A 101 -13.85 4.49 -18.26
CA ALA A 101 -14.55 4.23 -19.52
C ALA A 101 -13.85 4.87 -20.73
N LEU A 102 -13.39 6.13 -20.61
CA LEU A 102 -12.64 6.81 -21.67
C LEU A 102 -11.30 6.14 -21.94
N THR A 103 -10.61 5.70 -20.89
CA THR A 103 -9.36 4.96 -21.01
C THR A 103 -9.58 3.59 -21.67
N LEU A 104 -10.66 2.90 -21.34
CA LEU A 104 -11.05 1.65 -21.97
C LEU A 104 -11.36 1.83 -23.48
N VAL A 105 -12.08 2.89 -23.85
CA VAL A 105 -12.31 3.25 -25.26
C VAL A 105 -10.98 3.54 -25.96
N GLY A 106 -10.07 4.26 -25.33
CA GLY A 106 -8.73 4.50 -25.84
C GLY A 106 -7.96 3.18 -26.08
N ALA A 107 -8.02 2.25 -25.12
CA ALA A 107 -7.38 0.93 -25.23
C ALA A 107 -7.96 0.09 -26.39
N THR A 108 -9.29 0.10 -26.57
CA THR A 108 -9.92 -0.59 -27.71
C THR A 108 -9.52 -0.01 -29.06
N LEU A 109 -9.40 1.34 -29.16
CA LEU A 109 -8.97 2.03 -30.37
C LEU A 109 -7.46 1.83 -30.64
N ALA A 110 -6.64 1.70 -29.60
CA ALA A 110 -5.21 1.38 -29.73
C ALA A 110 -5.01 -0.06 -30.19
N GLY A 111 -5.80 -0.99 -29.67
CA GLY A 111 -5.85 -2.40 -30.03
C GLY A 111 -4.74 -3.24 -29.43
N SER A 112 -3.49 -2.79 -29.38
CA SER A 112 -2.36 -3.53 -28.79
C SER A 112 -1.20 -2.58 -28.45
N VAL A 113 -0.47 -2.87 -27.37
CA VAL A 113 0.75 -2.15 -26.99
C VAL A 113 1.82 -2.23 -28.09
N ALA A 114 1.91 -3.35 -28.79
CA ALA A 114 2.87 -3.57 -29.87
C ALA A 114 2.44 -2.99 -31.24
N ALA A 115 1.24 -2.41 -31.30
CA ALA A 115 0.77 -1.79 -32.55
C ALA A 115 1.51 -0.46 -32.83
N PRO A 116 1.60 -0.05 -34.09
CA PRO A 116 2.10 1.29 -34.42
C PRO A 116 1.21 2.35 -33.77
N LEU A 117 1.75 3.55 -33.58
CA LEU A 117 1.04 4.65 -32.94
C LEU A 117 -0.33 4.88 -33.58
N ARG A 118 -1.39 4.68 -32.80
CA ARG A 118 -2.79 4.89 -33.20
C ARG A 118 -3.41 5.99 -32.34
N PRO A 119 -4.52 6.61 -32.80
CA PRO A 119 -5.23 7.64 -32.01
C PRO A 119 -5.61 7.15 -30.61
N GLY A 120 -5.89 5.86 -30.44
CA GLY A 120 -6.22 5.26 -29.14
C GLY A 120 -5.11 5.40 -28.09
N HIS A 121 -3.84 5.25 -28.48
CA HIS A 121 -2.70 5.47 -27.56
C HIS A 121 -2.65 6.93 -27.10
N VAL A 122 -2.87 7.87 -27.99
CA VAL A 122 -2.90 9.30 -27.66
C VAL A 122 -4.05 9.63 -26.74
N VAL A 123 -5.25 9.09 -27.02
CA VAL A 123 -6.43 9.27 -26.16
C VAL A 123 -6.15 8.74 -24.75
N MET A 124 -5.64 7.53 -24.60
CA MET A 124 -5.28 6.97 -23.30
C MET A 124 -4.28 7.86 -22.55
N CYS A 125 -3.18 8.24 -23.21
CA CYS A 125 -2.15 9.08 -22.61
C CYS A 125 -2.73 10.43 -22.15
N VAL A 126 -3.49 11.12 -22.99
CA VAL A 126 -4.10 12.42 -22.67
C VAL A 126 -5.10 12.28 -21.53
N VAL A 127 -5.99 11.28 -21.58
CA VAL A 127 -7.00 11.07 -20.53
C VAL A 127 -6.35 10.80 -19.18
N ILE A 128 -5.39 9.87 -19.11
CA ILE A 128 -4.71 9.52 -17.86
C ILE A 128 -3.90 10.71 -17.35
N SER A 129 -3.09 11.37 -18.20
CA SER A 129 -2.25 12.48 -17.77
C SER A 129 -3.08 13.69 -17.35
N ALA A 130 -4.11 14.07 -18.11
CA ALA A 130 -4.96 15.21 -17.76
C ALA A 130 -5.76 14.96 -16.47
N SER A 131 -6.31 13.75 -16.29
CA SER A 131 -7.07 13.40 -15.09
C SER A 131 -6.19 13.37 -13.85
N THR A 132 -5.00 12.74 -13.92
CA THR A 132 -4.07 12.67 -12.79
C THR A 132 -3.54 14.06 -12.41
N LEU A 133 -3.14 14.88 -13.38
CA LEU A 133 -2.70 16.26 -13.13
C LEU A 133 -3.84 17.12 -12.57
N GLY A 134 -5.06 16.98 -13.09
CA GLY A 134 -6.25 17.68 -12.55
C GLY A 134 -6.54 17.30 -11.11
N ALA A 135 -6.53 16.00 -10.78
CA ALA A 135 -6.73 15.51 -9.43
C ALA A 135 -5.60 15.94 -8.48
N MET A 136 -4.36 15.95 -8.95
CA MET A 136 -3.23 16.48 -8.20
C MET A 136 -3.43 17.96 -7.83
N VAL A 137 -3.81 18.80 -8.79
CA VAL A 137 -4.09 20.22 -8.54
C VAL A 137 -5.23 20.40 -7.54
N ALA A 138 -6.27 19.56 -7.63
CA ALA A 138 -7.38 19.57 -6.68
C ALA A 138 -6.90 19.18 -5.27
N ALA A 139 -6.10 18.10 -5.15
CA ALA A 139 -5.54 17.66 -3.88
C ALA A 139 -4.67 18.74 -3.22
N LEU A 140 -3.86 19.46 -4.01
CA LEU A 140 -3.02 20.55 -3.54
C LEU A 140 -3.83 21.73 -2.99
N ARG A 141 -4.93 22.10 -3.68
CA ARG A 141 -5.80 23.22 -3.25
C ARG A 141 -6.49 22.94 -1.94
N HIS A 142 -6.87 21.68 -1.69
CA HIS A 142 -7.64 21.30 -0.50
C HIS A 142 -6.79 20.91 0.71
N ARG A 143 -5.51 20.51 0.55
CA ARG A 143 -4.65 20.00 1.65
C ARG A 143 -3.32 20.73 1.82
N ALA A 144 -3.24 22.01 1.49
CA ALA A 144 -2.00 22.83 1.59
C ALA A 144 -1.32 22.85 2.98
N GLN A 145 -1.97 22.35 4.03
CA GLN A 145 -1.45 22.38 5.41
C GLN A 145 -0.55 21.19 5.81
N ARG A 146 -0.42 20.14 4.98
CA ARG A 146 0.43 18.97 5.27
C ARG A 146 1.60 18.86 4.29
N ILE A 147 2.53 19.79 4.40
CA ILE A 147 3.61 20.08 3.44
C ILE A 147 4.50 18.89 3.02
N PRO A 148 5.03 17.99 3.89
CA PRO A 148 5.97 16.96 3.42
C PRO A 148 5.31 15.88 2.54
N VAL A 149 4.10 15.45 2.87
CA VAL A 149 3.37 14.41 2.11
C VAL A 149 2.92 14.94 0.75
N VAL A 150 2.53 16.22 0.69
CA VAL A 150 2.10 16.88 -0.54
C VAL A 150 3.23 16.96 -1.56
N GLY A 151 4.45 17.31 -1.14
CA GLY A 151 5.63 17.33 -2.01
C GLY A 151 5.93 15.96 -2.63
N LEU A 152 5.83 14.90 -1.83
CA LEU A 152 6.02 13.52 -2.28
C LEU A 152 4.96 13.11 -3.32
N VAL A 153 3.69 13.42 -3.06
CA VAL A 153 2.58 13.12 -3.98
C VAL A 153 2.73 13.86 -5.30
N ILE A 154 3.14 15.14 -5.28
CA ILE A 154 3.38 15.92 -6.51
C ILE A 154 4.48 15.29 -7.34
N THR A 155 5.65 15.08 -6.73
CA THR A 155 6.82 14.54 -7.44
C THR A 155 6.48 13.17 -8.02
N ALA A 156 5.91 12.29 -7.23
CA ALA A 156 5.50 10.96 -7.66
C ALA A 156 4.47 11.00 -8.80
N THR A 157 3.49 11.92 -8.74
CA THR A 157 2.46 12.05 -9.81
C THR A 157 3.04 12.58 -11.12
N LEU A 158 3.98 13.53 -11.07
CA LEU A 158 4.65 14.05 -12.26
C LEU A 158 5.49 12.97 -12.95
N PHE A 159 6.29 12.22 -12.19
CA PHE A 159 7.06 11.10 -12.71
C PHE A 159 6.16 10.01 -13.28
N PHE A 160 5.09 9.66 -12.56
CA PHE A 160 4.13 8.68 -13.04
C PHE A 160 3.44 9.08 -14.35
N ALA A 161 3.02 10.33 -14.49
CA ALA A 161 2.40 10.81 -15.73
C ALA A 161 3.37 10.71 -16.91
N LEU A 162 4.65 11.04 -16.70
CA LEU A 162 5.70 10.93 -17.70
C LEU A 162 6.00 9.46 -18.06
N ALA A 163 6.17 8.59 -17.07
CA ALA A 163 6.44 7.17 -17.26
C ALA A 163 5.28 6.47 -17.97
N ASN A 164 4.05 6.80 -17.61
CA ASN A 164 2.86 6.25 -18.25
C ASN A 164 2.74 6.70 -19.71
N ALA A 165 3.12 7.95 -20.02
CA ALA A 165 3.19 8.42 -21.39
C ALA A 165 4.23 7.63 -22.22
N ILE A 166 5.40 7.37 -21.65
CA ILE A 166 6.48 6.58 -22.30
C ILE A 166 6.03 5.12 -22.52
N LEU A 167 5.26 4.55 -21.58
CA LEU A 167 4.78 3.17 -21.67
C LEU A 167 3.68 3.01 -22.72
N ILE A 168 2.75 3.97 -22.78
CA ILE A 168 1.58 3.91 -23.68
C ILE A 168 1.95 4.28 -25.11
N ILE A 169 2.86 5.24 -25.31
CA ILE A 169 3.22 5.75 -26.64
C ILE A 169 4.42 4.98 -27.19
N PRO A 170 4.27 4.16 -28.22
CA PRO A 170 5.35 3.37 -28.82
C PRO A 170 6.26 4.25 -29.69
N LEU A 171 6.99 5.20 -29.08
CA LEU A 171 7.88 6.13 -29.80
C LEU A 171 9.18 5.47 -30.31
N GLY A 172 9.55 4.30 -29.76
CA GLY A 172 10.79 3.59 -30.13
C GLY A 172 12.08 4.35 -29.78
N VAL A 173 12.00 5.50 -29.13
CA VAL A 173 13.12 6.38 -28.79
C VAL A 173 13.89 5.86 -27.57
N VAL A 174 13.18 5.23 -26.65
CA VAL A 174 13.75 4.74 -25.38
C VAL A 174 13.96 3.23 -25.47
N PRO A 175 15.15 2.71 -25.08
CA PRO A 175 15.36 1.28 -24.97
C PRO A 175 14.34 0.64 -24.02
N SER A 176 13.77 -0.51 -24.39
CA SER A 176 12.69 -1.17 -23.62
C SER A 176 13.07 -1.49 -22.17
N TRP A 177 14.35 -1.81 -21.90
CA TRP A 177 14.82 -2.05 -20.54
C TRP A 177 14.80 -0.78 -19.67
N LEU A 178 15.11 0.37 -20.27
CA LEU A 178 15.11 1.65 -19.55
C LEU A 178 13.68 2.13 -19.29
N ALA A 179 12.78 1.96 -20.27
CA ALA A 179 11.36 2.23 -20.09
C ALA A 179 10.77 1.38 -18.97
N LEU A 180 11.06 0.08 -18.92
CA LEU A 180 10.61 -0.83 -17.87
C LEU A 180 11.19 -0.45 -16.50
N ALA A 181 12.49 -0.14 -16.43
CA ALA A 181 13.15 0.23 -15.19
C ALA A 181 12.59 1.55 -14.62
N SER A 182 12.46 2.59 -15.48
CA SER A 182 11.93 3.89 -15.03
C SER A 182 10.46 3.77 -14.56
N THR A 183 9.61 3.14 -15.36
CA THR A 183 8.20 2.94 -14.99
C THR A 183 8.07 2.09 -13.72
N GLY A 184 8.91 1.04 -13.60
CA GLY A 184 8.95 0.22 -12.39
C GLY A 184 9.34 1.02 -11.15
N CYS A 185 10.38 1.86 -11.24
CA CYS A 185 10.78 2.75 -10.15
C CYS A 185 9.68 3.74 -9.77
N ASP A 186 8.97 4.32 -10.76
CA ASP A 186 7.91 5.29 -10.51
C ASP A 186 6.69 4.64 -9.82
N VAL A 187 6.24 3.49 -10.34
CA VAL A 187 5.10 2.75 -9.77
C VAL A 187 5.43 2.26 -8.34
N LEU A 188 6.65 1.78 -8.11
CA LEU A 188 7.12 1.41 -6.77
C LEU A 188 7.23 2.62 -5.86
N GLY A 189 7.75 3.74 -6.35
CA GLY A 189 7.83 5.00 -5.62
C GLY A 189 6.46 5.49 -5.15
N LEU A 190 5.45 5.40 -6.02
CA LEU A 190 4.06 5.71 -5.68
C LEU A 190 3.51 4.78 -4.59
N GLY A 191 3.72 3.48 -4.72
CA GLY A 191 3.28 2.52 -3.72
C GLY A 191 3.93 2.74 -2.35
N VAL A 192 5.24 3.04 -2.31
CA VAL A 192 5.95 3.40 -1.08
C VAL A 192 5.42 4.73 -0.51
N ALA A 193 5.13 5.72 -1.37
CA ALA A 193 4.56 7.00 -0.94
C ALA A 193 3.21 6.81 -0.24
N VAL A 194 2.34 5.95 -0.79
CA VAL A 194 1.05 5.61 -0.17
C VAL A 194 1.24 4.85 1.14
N ALA A 195 2.19 3.89 1.20
CA ALA A 195 2.50 3.17 2.42
C ALA A 195 2.99 4.10 3.53
N LEU A 196 3.87 5.05 3.19
CA LEU A 196 4.35 6.07 4.12
C LEU A 196 3.23 7.00 4.58
N TRP A 197 2.37 7.44 3.64
CA TRP A 197 1.23 8.28 3.99
C TRP A 197 0.29 7.59 4.98
N ASP A 198 -0.06 6.34 4.75
CA ASP A 198 -0.93 5.56 5.64
C ASP A 198 -0.28 5.35 7.02
N ALA A 199 1.04 5.08 7.04
CA ALA A 199 1.78 4.96 8.30
C ALA A 199 1.81 6.25 9.10
N PHE A 200 1.94 7.41 8.45
CA PHE A 200 1.87 8.73 9.09
C PHE A 200 0.47 9.01 9.64
N ASP A 201 -0.57 8.63 8.92
CA ASP A 201 -1.95 8.82 9.35
C ASP A 201 -2.29 7.96 10.58
N GLU A 202 -1.79 6.73 10.62
CA GLU A 202 -2.01 5.81 11.75
C GLU A 202 -0.97 5.88 12.88
N GLY A 203 0.14 6.62 12.71
CA GLY A 203 1.21 6.70 13.69
C GLY A 203 1.93 5.37 13.97
N GLN A 204 1.95 4.47 12.98
CA GLN A 204 2.56 3.14 13.13
C GLN A 204 4.03 3.13 12.71
N ALA A 205 4.84 2.28 13.36
CA ALA A 205 6.22 2.02 12.95
C ALA A 205 6.27 1.14 11.70
N LEU A 206 6.17 1.76 10.52
CA LEU A 206 6.19 1.09 9.23
C LEU A 206 7.49 0.31 8.96
N ARG A 207 8.63 0.82 9.48
CA ARG A 207 9.96 0.34 9.08
C ARG A 207 10.23 -1.14 9.38
N ALA A 208 9.91 -1.59 10.58
CA ALA A 208 10.29 -2.95 10.99
C ALA A 208 9.47 -4.03 10.26
N ASP A 209 8.16 -3.81 10.14
CA ASP A 209 7.26 -4.78 9.51
C ASP A 209 7.45 -4.84 7.98
N MET A 210 7.54 -3.68 7.35
CA MET A 210 7.82 -3.59 5.91
C MET A 210 9.18 -4.21 5.55
N LEU A 211 10.23 -3.95 6.36
CA LEU A 211 11.56 -4.48 6.12
C LEU A 211 11.58 -6.01 6.29
N ARG A 212 10.89 -6.53 7.32
CA ARG A 212 10.76 -7.98 7.53
C ARG A 212 10.04 -8.66 6.37
N SER A 213 8.93 -8.10 5.93
CA SER A 213 8.17 -8.61 4.78
C SER A 213 9.01 -8.55 3.50
N PHE A 214 9.73 -7.45 3.28
CA PHE A 214 10.60 -7.25 2.13
C PHE A 214 11.76 -8.25 2.10
N THR A 215 12.47 -8.44 3.21
CA THR A 215 13.60 -9.37 3.28
C THR A 215 13.17 -10.81 3.06
N GLY A 216 12.06 -11.22 3.65
CA GLY A 216 11.48 -12.54 3.44
C GLY A 216 11.10 -12.79 1.97
N THR A 217 10.37 -11.85 1.37
CA THR A 217 10.00 -11.93 -0.05
C THR A 217 11.23 -11.88 -0.95
N GLY A 218 12.20 -11.01 -0.64
CA GLY A 218 13.45 -10.91 -1.39
C GLY A 218 14.24 -12.23 -1.43
N ALA A 219 14.32 -12.95 -0.31
CA ALA A 219 14.95 -14.25 -0.25
C ALA A 219 14.25 -15.28 -1.14
N VAL A 220 12.92 -15.33 -1.09
CA VAL A 220 12.12 -16.25 -1.93
C VAL A 220 12.28 -15.92 -3.42
N VAL A 221 12.21 -14.64 -3.78
CA VAL A 221 12.40 -14.16 -5.16
C VAL A 221 13.81 -14.49 -5.66
N ALA A 222 14.84 -14.28 -4.84
CA ALA A 222 16.22 -14.61 -5.19
C ALA A 222 16.43 -16.10 -5.44
N LEU A 223 15.87 -16.96 -4.58
CA LEU A 223 15.99 -18.40 -4.71
C LEU A 223 15.21 -18.94 -5.92
N LEU A 224 13.90 -18.71 -5.99
CA LEU A 224 13.05 -19.24 -7.05
C LEU A 224 13.33 -18.55 -8.39
N GLY A 225 13.43 -17.22 -8.38
CA GLY A 225 13.73 -16.44 -9.57
C GLY A 225 15.11 -16.74 -10.12
N GLY A 226 16.12 -16.88 -9.25
CA GLY A 226 17.47 -17.24 -9.63
C GLY A 226 17.55 -18.61 -10.33
N GLN A 227 16.90 -19.63 -9.77
CA GLN A 227 16.85 -20.98 -10.38
C GLN A 227 16.20 -20.94 -11.77
N MET A 228 15.06 -20.23 -11.91
CA MET A 228 14.36 -20.13 -13.17
C MET A 228 15.14 -19.33 -14.23
N LEU A 229 15.85 -18.28 -13.81
CA LEU A 229 16.71 -17.49 -14.69
C LEU A 229 17.90 -18.30 -15.20
N ILE A 230 18.49 -19.17 -14.36
CA ILE A 230 19.52 -20.12 -14.78
C ILE A 230 18.92 -21.10 -15.81
N GLY A 231 17.76 -21.66 -15.54
CA GLY A 231 17.04 -22.54 -16.48
C GLY A 231 16.80 -21.87 -17.84
N LEU A 232 16.32 -20.61 -17.84
CA LEU A 232 16.14 -19.80 -19.05
C LEU A 232 17.45 -19.55 -19.80
N ALA A 233 18.55 -19.32 -19.07
CA ALA A 233 19.88 -19.14 -19.69
C ALA A 233 20.38 -20.41 -20.38
N LEU A 234 20.12 -21.59 -19.80
CA LEU A 234 20.52 -22.88 -20.33
C LEU A 234 19.69 -23.31 -21.55
N THR A 235 18.41 -22.89 -21.60
CA THR A 235 17.46 -23.30 -22.66
C THR A 235 17.33 -22.29 -23.81
N ARG A 236 18.31 -21.40 -23.99
CA ARG A 236 18.27 -20.30 -24.99
C ARG A 236 17.89 -20.72 -26.42
N HIS A 237 18.15 -21.96 -26.79
CA HIS A 237 17.91 -22.50 -28.14
C HIS A 237 16.60 -23.31 -28.27
N GLN A 238 15.80 -23.40 -27.20
CA GLN A 238 14.56 -24.19 -27.18
C GLN A 238 13.35 -23.30 -26.88
N THR A 239 12.68 -22.80 -27.92
CA THR A 239 11.56 -21.85 -27.79
C THR A 239 10.43 -22.35 -26.88
N THR A 240 10.05 -23.63 -27.02
CA THR A 240 8.99 -24.22 -26.20
C THR A 240 9.36 -24.25 -24.72
N ALA A 241 10.62 -24.62 -24.40
CA ALA A 241 11.12 -24.61 -23.03
C ALA A 241 11.18 -23.19 -22.46
N GLN A 242 11.58 -22.21 -23.28
CA GLN A 242 11.60 -20.80 -22.87
C GLN A 242 10.21 -20.27 -22.51
N ILE A 243 9.19 -20.58 -23.31
CA ILE A 243 7.80 -20.19 -23.00
C ILE A 243 7.36 -20.80 -21.67
N ALA A 244 7.53 -22.11 -21.51
CA ALA A 244 7.13 -22.81 -20.29
C ALA A 244 7.86 -22.25 -19.05
N LEU A 245 9.19 -22.04 -19.13
CA LEU A 245 9.98 -21.50 -18.03
C LEU A 245 9.64 -20.04 -17.73
N THR A 246 9.32 -19.21 -18.72
CA THR A 246 8.92 -17.83 -18.50
C THR A 246 7.58 -17.76 -17.77
N VAL A 247 6.59 -18.55 -18.20
CA VAL A 247 5.29 -18.65 -17.52
C VAL A 247 5.48 -19.17 -16.09
N LEU A 248 6.29 -20.23 -15.92
CA LEU A 248 6.56 -20.81 -14.61
C LEU A 248 7.29 -19.82 -13.68
N LEU A 249 8.20 -19.00 -14.21
CA LEU A 249 8.89 -17.94 -13.45
C LEU A 249 7.89 -16.99 -12.81
N PHE A 250 7.03 -16.37 -13.60
CA PHE A 250 6.10 -15.37 -13.08
C PHE A 250 5.00 -15.98 -12.19
N THR A 251 4.50 -17.18 -12.54
CA THR A 251 3.49 -17.86 -11.71
C THR A 251 4.06 -18.33 -10.37
N SER A 252 5.27 -18.88 -10.34
CA SER A 252 5.92 -19.30 -9.10
C SER A 252 6.25 -18.10 -8.20
N LEU A 253 6.76 -17.00 -8.78
CA LEU A 253 7.01 -15.75 -8.05
C LEU A 253 5.71 -15.15 -7.50
N ALA A 254 4.64 -15.12 -8.30
CA ALA A 254 3.34 -14.65 -7.86
C ALA A 254 2.80 -15.46 -6.68
N ILE A 255 2.79 -16.78 -6.80
CA ILE A 255 2.28 -17.67 -5.76
C ILE A 255 3.12 -17.56 -4.49
N ALA A 256 4.45 -17.67 -4.60
CA ALA A 256 5.34 -17.63 -3.46
C ALA A 256 5.25 -16.30 -2.70
N THR A 257 5.25 -15.17 -3.41
CA THR A 257 5.07 -13.85 -2.82
C THR A 257 3.68 -13.70 -2.20
N SER A 258 2.63 -14.17 -2.85
CA SER A 258 1.26 -14.12 -2.33
C SER A 258 1.12 -14.92 -1.04
N VAL A 259 1.64 -16.16 -1.00
CA VAL A 259 1.60 -16.99 0.20
C VAL A 259 2.33 -16.30 1.35
N GLN A 260 3.48 -15.69 1.08
CA GLN A 260 4.28 -15.06 2.12
C GLN A 260 3.66 -13.78 2.67
N VAL A 261 3.15 -12.90 1.81
CA VAL A 261 2.53 -11.63 2.21
C VAL A 261 1.16 -11.84 2.84
N LEU A 262 0.39 -12.79 2.29
CA LEU A 262 -0.96 -13.10 2.77
C LEU A 262 -0.98 -14.24 3.79
N ALA A 263 0.16 -14.62 4.38
CA ALA A 263 0.24 -15.72 5.35
C ALA A 263 -0.73 -15.51 6.54
N ASP A 264 -0.79 -14.30 7.09
CA ASP A 264 -1.67 -13.97 8.22
C ASP A 264 -3.16 -13.98 7.86
N PRO A 265 -3.64 -13.30 6.82
CA PRO A 265 -5.03 -13.38 6.41
C PRO A 265 -5.42 -14.79 5.92
N LEU A 266 -4.48 -15.51 5.29
CA LEU A 266 -4.71 -16.89 4.85
C LEU A 266 -4.82 -17.83 6.06
N ALA A 267 -3.96 -17.70 7.06
CA ALA A 267 -4.05 -18.44 8.31
C ALA A 267 -5.39 -18.19 9.01
N TRP A 268 -5.85 -16.93 9.07
CA TRP A 268 -7.16 -16.60 9.62
C TRP A 268 -8.31 -17.27 8.85
N LEU A 269 -8.25 -17.26 7.51
CA LEU A 269 -9.25 -17.91 6.67
C LEU A 269 -9.26 -19.43 6.85
N LEU A 270 -8.07 -20.05 6.90
CA LEU A 270 -7.91 -21.48 7.17
C LEU A 270 -8.41 -21.85 8.57
N ASP A 271 -8.08 -21.05 9.56
CA ASP A 271 -8.57 -21.23 10.92
C ASP A 271 -10.12 -21.20 10.96
N ARG A 272 -10.71 -20.23 10.24
CA ARG A 272 -12.17 -20.13 10.15
C ARG A 272 -12.82 -21.34 9.45
N LEU A 273 -12.17 -21.87 8.41
CA LEU A 273 -12.65 -23.05 7.68
C LEU A 273 -12.50 -24.32 8.52
N VAL A 274 -11.34 -24.55 9.10
CA VAL A 274 -11.02 -25.76 9.87
C VAL A 274 -11.80 -25.79 11.19
N PHE A 275 -11.88 -24.67 11.89
CA PHE A 275 -12.54 -24.57 13.22
C PHE A 275 -14.00 -24.08 13.14
N SER A 276 -14.58 -23.98 11.95
CA SER A 276 -16.00 -23.58 11.76
C SER A 276 -16.98 -24.39 12.61
N ARG A 277 -16.64 -25.64 12.96
CA ARG A 277 -17.44 -26.54 13.80
C ARG A 277 -17.14 -26.46 15.30
N LYS A 278 -16.14 -25.66 15.75
CA LYS A 278 -15.74 -25.54 17.17
C LYS A 278 -15.47 -24.06 17.53
N PRO A 279 -16.53 -23.25 17.70
CA PRO A 279 -16.40 -21.80 17.93
C PRO A 279 -15.65 -21.43 19.22
N MET A 280 -15.66 -22.29 20.24
CA MET A 280 -14.93 -22.04 21.50
C MET A 280 -13.40 -22.00 21.27
N LEU A 281 -12.86 -22.90 20.43
CA LEU A 281 -11.41 -22.91 20.13
C LEU A 281 -10.98 -21.70 19.30
N LEU A 282 -11.88 -21.13 18.49
CA LEU A 282 -11.62 -19.88 17.76
C LEU A 282 -11.51 -18.69 18.73
N ALA A 283 -12.39 -18.63 19.72
CA ALA A 283 -12.39 -17.56 20.73
C ALA A 283 -11.13 -17.61 21.62
N ASP A 284 -10.72 -18.80 22.06
CA ASP A 284 -9.51 -18.99 22.86
C ASP A 284 -8.23 -18.62 22.06
N ARG A 285 -8.18 -19.00 20.79
CA ARG A 285 -7.04 -18.69 19.90
C ARG A 285 -7.00 -17.20 19.56
N GLU A 286 -8.14 -16.56 19.38
CA GLU A 286 -8.24 -15.13 19.16
C GLU A 286 -7.78 -14.33 20.40
N THR A 287 -8.12 -14.79 21.61
CA THR A 287 -7.61 -14.19 22.85
C THR A 287 -6.11 -14.37 23.00
N LEU A 288 -5.57 -15.56 22.69
CA LEU A 288 -4.13 -15.83 22.72
C LEU A 288 -3.37 -14.98 21.67
N ARG A 289 -3.93 -14.81 20.47
CA ARG A 289 -3.34 -13.98 19.42
C ARG A 289 -3.35 -12.50 19.78
N ARG A 290 -4.44 -12.04 20.42
CA ARG A 290 -4.56 -10.67 20.95
C ARG A 290 -3.57 -10.41 22.09
N THR A 291 -3.38 -11.38 22.98
CA THR A 291 -2.40 -11.29 24.06
C THR A 291 -0.97 -11.35 23.52
N GLN A 292 -0.70 -12.16 22.52
CA GLN A 292 0.62 -12.26 21.89
C GLN A 292 0.99 -10.98 21.08
N SER A 293 0.01 -10.37 20.39
CA SER A 293 0.20 -9.07 19.72
C SER A 293 0.25 -7.89 20.70
N ALA A 294 -0.30 -8.07 21.90
CA ALA A 294 -0.27 -7.08 22.98
C ALA A 294 0.97 -7.20 23.89
N LEU A 295 1.76 -8.27 23.78
CA LEU A 295 3.04 -8.35 24.46
C LEU A 295 3.97 -7.33 23.82
N PRO A 296 4.37 -6.26 24.52
CA PRO A 296 5.37 -5.34 24.00
C PRO A 296 6.62 -6.17 23.75
N LEU A 297 7.17 -6.08 22.54
CA LEU A 297 8.55 -6.49 22.26
C LEU A 297 9.42 -5.67 23.21
N ARG A 298 9.79 -6.27 24.32
CA ARG A 298 10.64 -5.70 25.35
C ARG A 298 12.07 -5.66 24.78
N SER A 299 12.28 -4.79 23.81
CA SER A 299 13.57 -4.47 23.25
C SER A 299 14.02 -3.18 23.88
N ALA A 300 15.11 -3.26 24.65
CA ALA A 300 16.00 -2.18 25.10
C ALA A 300 15.33 -0.83 25.42
N ASP A 301 15.59 -0.34 26.60
CA ASP A 301 15.17 0.95 27.23
C ASP A 301 14.49 1.95 26.28
N PRO A 302 13.16 2.06 26.31
CA PRO A 302 12.43 2.88 25.34
C PRO A 302 12.42 4.37 25.69
N LEU A 303 13.05 4.77 26.78
CA LEU A 303 12.89 6.11 27.35
C LEU A 303 13.92 7.14 26.90
N ASP A 304 15.08 6.71 26.42
CA ASP A 304 16.14 7.63 25.93
C ASP A 304 15.92 8.16 24.51
N ASP A 305 14.87 7.69 23.81
CA ASP A 305 14.68 7.93 22.36
C ASP A 305 13.32 8.58 22.00
N PHE A 306 12.55 9.10 22.97
CA PHE A 306 11.33 9.84 22.66
C PHE A 306 11.63 11.31 22.33
N ASP A 307 11.93 11.57 21.06
CA ASP A 307 11.83 12.90 20.47
C ASP A 307 10.39 13.43 20.60
N ASP A 308 10.24 14.74 20.80
CA ASP A 308 8.95 15.44 21.00
C ASP A 308 7.92 15.07 19.90
N ASP A 309 8.37 14.92 18.65
CA ASP A 309 7.52 14.52 17.52
C ASP A 309 7.02 13.08 17.65
N THR A 310 7.84 12.17 18.14
CA THR A 310 7.47 10.77 18.40
C THR A 310 6.48 10.68 19.54
N PHE A 311 6.69 11.44 20.62
CA PHE A 311 5.77 11.51 21.75
C PHE A 311 4.41 12.08 21.34
N ALA A 312 4.38 13.18 20.58
CA ALA A 312 3.15 13.78 20.07
C ALA A 312 2.37 12.81 19.17
N ARG A 313 3.07 12.06 18.32
CA ARG A 313 2.48 11.04 17.45
C ARG A 313 1.86 9.88 18.23
N LEU A 314 2.58 9.34 19.22
CA LEU A 314 2.10 8.27 20.07
C LEU A 314 0.91 8.70 20.93
N THR A 315 0.91 9.93 21.41
CA THR A 315 -0.21 10.54 22.17
C THR A 315 -1.44 10.68 21.28
N ARG A 316 -1.28 11.18 20.06
CA ARG A 316 -2.39 11.27 19.08
C ARG A 316 -2.98 9.91 18.76
N ARG A 317 -2.14 8.89 18.63
CA ARG A 317 -2.57 7.50 18.43
C ARG A 317 -3.34 6.96 19.65
N ALA A 318 -2.82 7.20 20.85
CA ALA A 318 -3.50 6.78 22.09
C ALA A 318 -4.88 7.44 22.22
N LEU A 319 -5.00 8.72 21.86
CA LEU A 319 -6.27 9.45 21.82
C LEU A 319 -7.23 8.88 20.76
N GLY A 320 -6.74 8.53 19.57
CA GLY A 320 -7.55 7.89 18.53
C GLY A 320 -8.08 6.50 18.94
N HIS A 321 -7.38 5.82 19.83
CA HIS A 321 -7.77 4.50 20.36
C HIS A 321 -8.33 4.55 21.79
N TYR A 322 -8.71 5.73 22.29
CA TYR A 322 -9.17 5.93 23.65
C TYR A 322 -10.36 5.02 24.06
N GLY A 323 -11.23 4.66 23.11
CA GLY A 323 -12.37 3.74 23.32
C GLY A 323 -12.00 2.25 23.31
N ASP A 324 -10.80 1.87 22.81
CA ASP A 324 -10.39 0.49 22.59
C ASP A 324 -9.19 0.13 23.47
N LEU A 325 -9.48 -0.52 24.62
CA LEU A 325 -8.46 -0.91 25.59
C LEU A 325 -7.43 -1.88 24.99
N SER A 326 -7.85 -2.76 24.08
CA SER A 326 -6.94 -3.74 23.45
C SER A 326 -5.87 -3.07 22.61
N LYS A 327 -6.21 -1.97 21.93
CA LYS A 327 -5.26 -1.17 21.15
C LYS A 327 -4.38 -0.27 22.03
N LEU A 328 -4.91 0.18 23.19
CA LEU A 328 -4.11 0.94 24.15
C LEU A 328 -3.05 0.08 24.84
N VAL A 329 -3.30 -1.21 25.07
CA VAL A 329 -2.29 -2.16 25.61
C VAL A 329 -1.05 -2.21 24.72
N ALA A 330 -1.22 -2.14 23.40
CA ALA A 330 -0.12 -2.17 22.43
C ALA A 330 0.58 -0.81 22.24
N ASN A 331 0.14 0.25 22.93
CA ASN A 331 0.74 1.58 22.78
C ASN A 331 2.01 1.70 23.63
N PRO A 332 3.16 2.12 23.04
CA PRO A 332 4.41 2.30 23.77
C PRO A 332 4.31 3.27 24.97
N LEU A 333 3.36 4.20 24.99
CA LEU A 333 3.13 5.09 26.14
C LEU A 333 2.72 4.35 27.43
N THR A 334 2.34 3.07 27.34
CA THR A 334 2.10 2.22 28.53
C THR A 334 3.37 1.95 29.36
N THR A 335 4.57 2.20 28.78
CA THR A 335 5.85 2.02 29.46
C THR A 335 6.39 3.30 30.11
N LEU A 336 5.62 4.39 30.09
CA LEU A 336 6.03 5.65 30.72
C LEU A 336 6.22 5.52 32.24
N PRO A 337 7.26 6.12 32.85
CA PRO A 337 7.48 6.11 34.30
C PRO A 337 6.28 6.64 35.09
N ALA A 338 5.56 7.62 34.54
CA ALA A 338 4.35 8.16 35.16
C ALA A 338 3.23 7.11 35.32
N ILE A 339 3.26 6.05 34.51
CA ILE A 339 2.32 4.92 34.65
C ILE A 339 2.79 3.96 35.72
N ASP A 340 4.11 3.72 35.81
CA ASP A 340 4.71 2.91 36.87
C ASP A 340 4.42 3.53 38.26
N GLU A 341 4.58 4.85 38.40
CA GLU A 341 4.24 5.58 39.62
C GLU A 341 2.76 5.44 40.01
N ARG A 342 1.86 5.53 39.03
CA ARG A 342 0.41 5.39 39.25
C ARG A 342 0.01 3.98 39.63
N LEU A 343 0.60 2.96 38.97
CA LEU A 343 0.40 1.56 39.33
C LEU A 343 0.86 1.26 40.76
N ALA A 344 2.07 1.75 41.11
CA ALA A 344 2.62 1.60 42.45
C ALA A 344 1.74 2.29 43.52
N ALA A 345 1.27 3.52 43.23
CA ALA A 345 0.37 4.25 44.14
C ALA A 345 -0.96 3.57 44.36
N ARG A 346 -1.42 2.78 43.37
CA ARG A 346 -2.69 2.03 43.43
C ARG A 346 -2.55 0.61 43.98
N GLY A 347 -1.33 0.10 44.13
CA GLY A 347 -1.05 -1.28 44.47
C GLY A 347 -1.56 -2.29 43.44
N ALA A 348 -1.72 -1.86 42.19
CA ALA A 348 -2.18 -2.68 41.08
C ALA A 348 -1.08 -3.60 40.57
N PRO A 349 -1.37 -4.83 40.11
CA PRO A 349 -0.38 -5.73 39.56
C PRO A 349 0.18 -5.14 38.23
N ASP A 350 1.48 -5.32 37.99
CA ASP A 350 2.14 -4.88 36.76
C ASP A 350 1.76 -5.80 35.59
N GLN A 351 0.53 -5.61 35.09
CA GLN A 351 -0.01 -6.34 33.95
C GLN A 351 -0.27 -5.37 32.77
N PRO A 352 -0.10 -5.82 31.52
CA PRO A 352 -0.31 -4.96 30.35
C PRO A 352 -1.68 -4.29 30.28
N LEU A 353 -2.71 -4.97 30.77
CA LEU A 353 -4.07 -4.45 30.81
C LEU A 353 -4.21 -3.32 31.85
N GLU A 354 -3.64 -3.48 33.04
CA GLU A 354 -3.64 -2.46 34.08
C GLU A 354 -2.85 -1.21 33.65
N ARG A 355 -1.72 -1.40 32.95
CA ARG A 355 -0.96 -0.31 32.33
C ARG A 355 -1.79 0.49 31.32
N ALA A 356 -2.59 -0.19 30.50
CA ALA A 356 -3.48 0.47 29.53
C ALA A 356 -4.64 1.22 30.23
N ILE A 357 -5.15 0.69 31.32
CA ILE A 357 -6.17 1.36 32.14
C ILE A 357 -5.60 2.63 32.75
N GLU A 358 -4.38 2.59 33.29
CA GLU A 358 -3.72 3.77 33.84
C GLU A 358 -3.35 4.79 32.77
N LEU A 359 -2.92 4.35 31.58
CA LEU A 359 -2.70 5.26 30.44
C LEU A 359 -4.00 5.97 30.06
N LYS A 360 -5.11 5.25 29.98
CA LYS A 360 -6.44 5.82 29.71
C LYS A 360 -6.85 6.84 30.77
N ALA A 361 -6.62 6.52 32.03
CA ALA A 361 -6.91 7.42 33.16
C ALA A 361 -6.03 8.69 33.12
N LEU A 362 -4.73 8.55 32.78
CA LEU A 362 -3.81 9.67 32.62
C LEU A 362 -4.24 10.60 31.47
N LEU A 363 -4.66 10.03 30.32
CA LEU A 363 -5.16 10.81 29.20
C LEU A 363 -6.46 11.54 29.56
N ALA A 364 -7.38 10.88 30.27
CA ALA A 364 -8.62 11.50 30.76
C ALA A 364 -8.35 12.70 31.68
N ASP A 365 -7.41 12.55 32.62
CA ASP A 365 -7.00 13.61 33.55
C ASP A 365 -6.40 14.83 32.82
N ARG A 366 -5.55 14.56 31.79
CA ARG A 366 -4.97 15.63 30.96
C ARG A 366 -6.01 16.33 30.10
N ILE A 367 -6.93 15.61 29.50
CA ILE A 367 -8.07 16.17 28.73
C ILE A 367 -8.94 17.04 29.65
N ALA A 368 -9.25 16.56 30.86
CA ALA A 368 -10.06 17.32 31.83
C ALA A 368 -9.39 18.62 32.25
N ARG A 369 -8.05 18.66 32.38
CA ARG A 369 -7.28 19.87 32.67
C ARG A 369 -7.21 20.87 31.52
N LEU A 370 -7.28 20.38 30.28
CA LEU A 370 -7.27 21.21 29.07
C LEU A 370 -8.67 21.74 28.71
N LYS A 371 -9.72 21.21 29.36
CA LYS A 371 -11.08 21.71 29.14
C LYS A 371 -11.21 23.13 29.68
N PRO A 372 -11.72 24.11 28.89
CA PRO A 372 -11.92 25.46 29.34
C PRO A 372 -12.78 25.49 30.60
N ARG A 373 -12.39 26.22 31.62
CA ARG A 373 -13.24 26.45 32.79
C ARG A 373 -14.46 27.25 32.34
N ASP A 374 -15.63 26.88 32.81
CA ASP A 374 -16.93 27.50 32.45
C ASP A 374 -16.80 29.04 32.41
N GLY A 375 -16.98 29.65 31.22
CA GLY A 375 -16.93 31.09 31.00
C GLY A 375 -15.95 31.56 29.92
N GLY A 376 -15.13 30.69 29.33
CA GLY A 376 -14.24 31.05 28.23
C GLY A 376 -15.00 31.15 26.91
N ASP A 377 -14.87 32.29 26.24
CA ASP A 377 -15.44 32.57 24.93
C ASP A 377 -14.84 31.58 23.90
N PHE A 378 -15.70 30.83 23.19
CA PHE A 378 -15.29 29.82 22.19
C PHE A 378 -14.63 30.41 20.94
N GLY A 379 -13.80 31.41 21.08
CA GLY A 379 -13.12 32.10 19.99
C GLY A 379 -11.65 32.44 20.23
N THR A 380 -11.10 32.10 21.40
CA THR A 380 -9.72 32.39 21.76
C THR A 380 -8.80 31.19 21.62
N THR A 381 -7.54 31.43 21.42
CA THR A 381 -6.40 30.53 21.12
C THR A 381 -6.19 29.35 22.10
N GLU A 382 -7.16 29.07 22.99
CA GLU A 382 -7.13 28.01 24.00
C GLU A 382 -7.89 26.73 23.58
N GLN A 383 -8.36 26.67 22.32
CA GLN A 383 -8.99 25.46 21.75
C GLN A 383 -8.01 24.60 20.97
#